data_d18e12d9f9d45088907205b1456cea29
#
_entry.id   d18e12d9f9d45088907205b1456cea29
#
_cell.length_a   1.000
_cell.length_b   1.000
_cell.length_c   1.000
_cell.angle_alpha   90.00
_cell.angle_beta   90.00
_cell.angle_gamma   90.00
#
_symmetry.space_group_name_H-M   'P 1'
#
loop_
_entity.id
_entity.type
_entity.pdbx_description
1 polymer ?
#
loop_
_entity_poly.entity_id
_entity_poly.type
_entity_poly.pdbx_seq_one_letter_code
_entity_poly.pdbx_strand_id
1 'polypeptide(L)' 'MPRVRLDKSYKNKRFDKAIRVHKADKDLTFKEVAESIGLTERGFQKKRKNGNFTWEELCGIFRTLEFRDNERLEVMREFS' A
#
# COMPACT_ATOMS: atom_id res chain seq x y z
N MET A 1 19.53 20.74 3.34
CA MET A 1 19.08 20.26 3.40
C MET A 1 18.65 19.38 2.83
N PRO A 2 18.73 18.87 2.73
CA PRO A 2 18.39 17.98 2.05
C PRO A 2 17.22 17.42 2.15
N ARG A 3 16.55 17.25 2.02
CA ARG A 3 15.48 16.86 2.05
C ARG A 3 15.06 16.07 1.04
N VAL A 4 15.67 15.80 0.27
CA VAL A 4 15.36 15.16 -0.81
C VAL A 4 14.81 13.85 -0.73
N ARG A 5 15.19 12.99 0.13
CA ARG A 5 14.69 11.72 0.23
C ARG A 5 13.30 11.74 0.66
N LEU A 6 12.76 12.84 0.97
CA LEU A 6 11.41 12.92 1.35
C LEU A 6 10.48 12.50 0.26
N ASP A 7 10.88 12.60 -0.98
CA ASP A 7 10.02 12.26 -2.08
C ASP A 7 9.50 10.85 -2.02
N LYS A 8 10.36 9.90 -1.79
CA LYS A 8 9.97 8.52 -1.73
C LYS A 8 9.11 8.23 -0.54
N SER A 9 9.49 8.75 0.59
CA SER A 9 8.76 8.57 1.81
C SER A 9 7.37 9.17 1.70
N TYR A 10 7.27 10.32 1.08
CA TYR A 10 6.01 11.02 0.92
C TYR A 10 5.04 10.23 0.06
N LYS A 11 5.50 9.71 -1.04
CA LYS A 11 4.66 8.93 -1.92
C LYS A 11 4.12 7.69 -1.24
N ASN A 12 4.99 7.01 -0.53
CA ASN A 12 4.60 5.78 0.14
C ASN A 12 3.66 6.05 1.30
N LYS A 13 3.75 7.19 1.91
CA LYS A 13 2.94 7.55 3.05
C LYS A 13 1.46 7.60 2.76
N ARG A 14 1.06 8.15 1.64
CA ARG A 14 -0.34 8.23 1.28
C ARG A 14 -0.94 6.85 1.07
N PHE A 15 -0.22 6.01 0.36
CA PHE A 15 -0.67 4.64 0.10
C PHE A 15 -0.73 3.87 1.42
N ASP A 16 0.27 4.02 2.25
CA ASP A 16 0.30 3.34 3.54
C ASP A 16 -0.86 3.76 4.42
N LYS A 17 -1.18 5.03 4.43
CA LYS A 17 -2.32 5.52 5.19
C LYS A 17 -3.62 4.94 4.66
N ALA A 18 -3.78 4.89 3.34
CA ALA A 18 -4.96 4.32 2.73
C ALA A 18 -5.11 2.83 3.08
N ILE A 19 -4.03 2.09 3.08
CA ILE A 19 -4.04 0.69 3.48
C ILE A 19 -4.53 0.57 4.91
N ARG A 20 -4.00 1.39 5.82
CA ARG A 20 -4.38 1.32 7.23
C ARG A 20 -5.86 1.66 7.44
N VAL A 21 -6.35 2.66 6.75
CA VAL A 21 -7.74 3.07 6.87
C VAL A 21 -8.68 1.99 6.34
N HIS A 22 -8.41 1.50 5.15
CA HIS A 22 -9.26 0.48 4.56
C HIS A 22 -9.21 -0.84 5.32
N LYS A 23 -8.03 -1.19 5.84
CA LYS A 23 -7.88 -2.38 6.64
C LYS A 23 -8.75 -2.28 7.91
N ALA A 24 -8.74 -1.14 8.54
CA ALA A 24 -9.52 -0.93 9.74
C ALA A 24 -11.02 -0.99 9.45
N ASP A 25 -11.45 -0.41 8.35
CA ASP A 25 -12.84 -0.43 7.95
C ASP A 25 -13.34 -1.84 7.69
N LYS A 26 -12.48 -2.72 7.21
CA LYS A 26 -12.85 -4.09 6.93
C LYS A 26 -12.52 -5.03 8.07
N ASP A 27 -11.99 -4.51 9.14
CA ASP A 27 -11.63 -5.29 10.31
C ASP A 27 -10.63 -6.39 9.97
N LEU A 28 -9.67 -6.08 9.14
CA LEU A 28 -8.63 -7.01 8.73
C LEU A 28 -7.31 -6.67 9.41
N THR A 29 -6.44 -7.66 9.55
CA THR A 29 -5.09 -7.42 10.05
C THR A 29 -4.14 -7.30 8.88
N PHE A 30 -2.96 -6.76 9.12
CA PHE A 30 -1.93 -6.69 8.10
C PHE A 30 -1.54 -8.09 7.61
N LYS A 31 -1.56 -9.06 8.53
CA LYS A 31 -1.26 -10.43 8.16
C LYS A 31 -2.26 -10.97 7.14
N GLU A 32 -3.54 -10.69 7.38
CA GLU A 32 -4.59 -11.13 6.46
C GLU A 32 -4.46 -10.48 5.10
N VAL A 33 -4.16 -9.20 5.07
CA VAL A 33 -3.95 -8.50 3.82
C VAL A 33 -2.75 -9.08 3.08
N ALA A 34 -1.66 -9.32 3.79
CA ALA A 34 -0.47 -9.88 3.19
C ALA A 34 -0.74 -11.25 2.57
N GLU A 35 -1.41 -12.10 3.31
CA GLU A 35 -1.73 -13.44 2.83
C GLU A 35 -2.61 -13.40 1.58
N SER A 36 -3.51 -12.44 1.52
CA SER A 36 -4.41 -12.34 0.37
C SER A 36 -3.68 -12.01 -0.92
N ILE A 37 -2.50 -11.45 -0.84
CA ILE A 37 -1.72 -11.13 -2.02
C ILE A 37 -0.46 -11.98 -2.15
N GLY A 38 -0.42 -13.08 -1.40
CA GLY A 38 0.66 -14.05 -1.52
C GLY A 38 1.97 -13.67 -0.84
N LEU A 39 1.89 -12.81 0.16
CA LEU A 39 3.09 -12.39 0.90
C LEU A 39 3.01 -12.82 2.35
N THR A 40 4.15 -12.90 3.00
CA THR A 40 4.18 -13.06 4.45
C THR A 40 3.95 -11.69 5.07
N GLU A 41 3.57 -11.67 6.32
CA GLU A 41 3.37 -10.40 7.03
C GLU A 41 4.65 -9.57 7.03
N ARG A 42 5.78 -10.21 7.27
CA ARG A 42 7.06 -9.53 7.30
C ARG A 42 7.41 -8.92 5.92
N GLY A 43 7.21 -9.68 4.86
CA GLY A 43 7.46 -9.20 3.51
C GLY A 43 6.57 -8.03 3.14
N PHE A 44 5.32 -8.09 3.55
CA PHE A 44 4.36 -7.03 3.32
C PHE A 44 4.78 -5.75 4.06
N GLN A 45 5.17 -5.85 5.32
CA GLN A 45 5.60 -4.71 6.11
C GLN A 45 6.83 -4.05 5.48
N LYS A 46 7.74 -4.85 4.99
CA LYS A 46 8.95 -4.35 4.35
C LYS A 46 8.60 -3.59 3.07
N LYS A 47 7.68 -4.12 2.28
CA LYS A 47 7.24 -3.45 1.06
C LYS A 47 6.49 -2.16 1.36
N ARG A 48 5.68 -2.15 2.40
CA ARG A 48 4.98 -0.95 2.84
C ARG A 48 5.97 0.16 3.17
N LYS A 49 7.02 -0.20 3.89
CA LYS A 49 8.02 0.75 4.33
C LYS A 49 8.79 1.33 3.14
N ASN A 50 9.12 0.49 2.18
CA ASN A 50 9.97 0.87 1.06
C ASN A 50 9.23 1.30 -0.20
N GLY A 51 7.94 1.02 -0.26
CA GLY A 51 7.15 1.35 -1.44
C GLY A 51 7.46 0.51 -2.66
N ASN A 52 7.91 -0.71 -2.47
CA ASN A 52 8.36 -1.57 -3.55
C ASN A 52 7.35 -2.59 -3.97
N PHE A 53 6.09 -2.27 -4.05
CA PHE A 53 5.06 -3.21 -4.48
C PHE A 53 5.13 -3.41 -6.01
N THR A 54 4.92 -4.64 -6.46
CA THR A 54 4.78 -4.91 -7.89
C THR A 54 3.37 -4.51 -8.30
N TRP A 55 3.15 -4.42 -9.61
CA TRP A 55 1.83 -4.08 -10.14
C TRP A 55 0.78 -5.09 -9.69
N GLU A 56 1.11 -6.36 -9.71
CA GLU A 56 0.20 -7.41 -9.28
C GLU A 56 -0.16 -7.29 -7.81
N GLU A 57 0.82 -6.93 -7.00
CA GLU A 57 0.59 -6.74 -5.57
C GLU A 57 -0.31 -5.55 -5.33
N LEU A 58 -0.12 -4.46 -6.06
CA LEU A 58 -0.97 -3.30 -5.96
C LEU A 58 -2.42 -3.66 -6.32
N CYS A 59 -2.59 -4.38 -7.40
CA CYS A 59 -3.94 -4.79 -7.81
C CYS A 59 -4.58 -5.70 -6.76
N GLY A 60 -3.80 -6.57 -6.15
CA GLY A 60 -4.29 -7.45 -5.09
C GLY A 60 -4.75 -6.66 -3.87
N ILE A 61 -3.99 -5.65 -3.49
CA ILE A 61 -4.34 -4.78 -2.37
C ILE A 61 -5.62 -4.01 -2.69
N PHE A 62 -5.73 -3.45 -3.88
CA PHE A 62 -6.92 -2.72 -4.28
C PHE A 62 -8.16 -3.59 -4.20
N ARG A 63 -8.05 -4.84 -4.63
CA ARG A 63 -9.17 -5.77 -4.60
C ARG A 63 -9.52 -6.20 -3.18
N THR A 64 -8.52 -6.56 -2.40
CA THR A 64 -8.71 -7.02 -1.03
C THR A 64 -9.33 -5.96 -0.15
N LEU A 65 -8.86 -4.73 -0.29
CA LEU A 65 -9.32 -3.62 0.53
C LEU A 65 -10.42 -2.82 -0.14
N GLU A 66 -10.81 -3.21 -1.35
CA GLU A 66 -11.90 -2.58 -2.10
C GLU A 66 -11.72 -1.07 -2.26
N PHE A 67 -10.56 -0.71 -2.75
CA PHE A 67 -10.27 0.69 -3.04
C PHE A 67 -11.23 1.18 -4.13
N ARG A 68 -11.66 2.41 -4.03
CA ARG A 68 -12.50 3.03 -5.03
C ARG A 68 -11.65 3.43 -6.23
N ASP A 69 -12.29 3.65 -7.37
CA ASP A 69 -11.57 3.97 -8.60
C ASP A 69 -10.70 5.22 -8.47
N ASN A 70 -11.21 6.25 -7.84
CA ASN A 70 -10.44 7.48 -7.65
C ASN A 70 -9.25 7.25 -6.73
N GLU A 71 -9.40 6.39 -5.74
CA GLU A 71 -8.31 6.06 -4.84
C GLU A 71 -7.22 5.27 -5.56
N ARG A 72 -7.62 4.34 -6.41
CA ARG A 72 -6.67 3.57 -7.21
C ARG A 72 -5.88 4.47 -8.14
N LEU A 73 -6.55 5.42 -8.76
CA LEU A 73 -5.90 6.36 -9.65
C LEU A 73 -4.88 7.22 -8.92
N GLU A 74 -5.21 7.64 -7.71
CA GLU A 74 -4.29 8.43 -6.92
C GLU A 74 -3.05 7.63 -6.55
N VAL A 75 -3.22 6.38 -6.16
CA VAL A 75 -2.10 5.52 -5.81
C VAL A 75 -1.22 5.27 -7.04
N MET A 76 -1.83 4.97 -8.17
CA MET A 76 -1.08 4.73 -9.38
C MET A 76 -0.27 5.95 -9.78
N ARG A 77 -0.83 7.12 -9.58
CA ARG A 77 -0.14 8.37 -9.87
C ARG A 77 1.07 8.56 -8.96
N GLU A 78 0.96 8.16 -7.71
CA GLU A 78 2.05 8.26 -6.76
C GLU A 78 3.20 7.32 -7.09
N PHE A 79 2.90 6.20 -7.70
CA PHE A 79 3.93 5.21 -8.03
C PHE A 79 4.43 5.32 -9.48
N SER A 80 3.96 6.26 -10.25
CA SER A 80 4.45 6.41 -11.62
C SER A 80 5.59 7.44 -11.76
#